data_dd3501fc21d4cdd0d80a4d2eda1a071e
#
_entry.id   dd3501fc21d4cdd0d80a4d2eda1a071e
#
_cell.length_a   1.000
_cell.length_b   1.000
_cell.length_c   1.000
_cell.angle_alpha   90.00
_cell.angle_beta   90.00
_cell.angle_gamma   90.00
#
_symmetry.space_group_name_H-M   'P 1'
#
loop_
_entity.id
_entity.type
_entity.pdbx_description
1 polymer ?
#
loop_
_entity_poly.entity_id
_entity_poly.type
_entity_poly.pdbx_seq_one_letter_code
_entity_poly.pdbx_strand_id
1 'polypeptide(L)'
;TQLREGSSLGSKDGDEVYTIDYLTLSDKANMGTGSSSRWYPQGDGTAFVLENLGMIHDLCLDHVSVTGDQNTAAVCAYNGGTLENLTVAGSIEAKDFAAGIFATSLPMKEEDETLSKLVNHAKVTADGTAAGIVAQTKEKVLLEDCVNTGVIEAAVAAGITTAECENLVLMRCQNYAPIISSDNESYGITSNLTANLTDCVGVSENVYPIAADANESENCLYFISGGEKLEDALLADICDI
;
A
#
# COMPACT_ATOMS: atom_id res chain seq x y z
N THR A 1 -0.92 -3.18 18.73
CA THR A 1 -0.17 -4.45 18.76
C THR A 1 1.14 -4.27 18.03
N GLN A 2 2.22 -4.84 18.54
CA GLN A 2 3.53 -4.89 17.91
C GLN A 2 3.87 -6.34 17.59
N LEU A 3 4.32 -6.60 16.39
CA LEU A 3 4.88 -7.90 16.01
C LEU A 3 6.39 -7.81 16.07
N ARG A 4 6.98 -8.62 16.96
CA ARG A 4 8.43 -8.61 17.19
C ARG A 4 9.17 -9.42 16.15
N GLU A 5 10.45 -9.12 16.02
CA GLU A 5 11.38 -9.90 15.24
C GLU A 5 11.32 -11.41 15.58
N GLY A 6 11.34 -12.25 14.54
CA GLY A 6 11.20 -13.70 14.67
C GLY A 6 9.80 -14.20 14.99
N SER A 7 8.81 -13.30 15.09
CA SER A 7 7.40 -13.64 15.21
C SER A 7 6.72 -13.68 13.85
N SER A 8 5.68 -14.50 13.73
CA SER A 8 4.85 -14.62 12.53
C SER A 8 3.38 -14.47 12.89
N LEU A 9 2.63 -13.80 12.03
CA LEU A 9 1.18 -13.69 12.04
C LEU A 9 0.65 -14.12 10.68
N GLY A 10 -0.12 -15.19 10.63
CA GLY A 10 -0.65 -15.76 9.40
C GLY A 10 -0.90 -17.24 9.51
N SER A 11 -1.15 -17.91 8.39
CA SER A 11 -1.38 -19.35 8.35
C SER A 11 -0.12 -20.14 8.69
N LYS A 12 -0.26 -21.19 9.49
CA LYS A 12 0.86 -22.08 9.84
C LYS A 12 1.19 -23.11 8.76
N ASP A 13 0.23 -23.44 7.92
CA ASP A 13 0.32 -24.59 7.01
C ASP A 13 0.47 -24.18 5.54
N GLY A 14 0.54 -22.86 5.23
CA GLY A 14 0.85 -22.33 3.89
C GLY A 14 -0.24 -22.51 2.82
N ASP A 15 -1.26 -23.32 3.10
CA ASP A 15 -2.30 -23.65 2.12
C ASP A 15 -3.65 -22.92 2.38
N GLU A 16 -3.79 -22.24 3.50
CA GLU A 16 -5.01 -21.53 3.86
C GLU A 16 -4.71 -20.06 4.22
N VAL A 17 -5.52 -19.15 3.65
CA VAL A 17 -5.52 -17.74 4.01
C VAL A 17 -6.48 -17.51 5.16
N TYR A 18 -6.03 -16.93 6.27
CA TYR A 18 -6.92 -16.53 7.36
C TYR A 18 -7.68 -15.26 7.01
N THR A 19 -8.98 -15.28 7.22
CA THR A 19 -9.84 -14.11 7.02
C THR A 19 -10.26 -13.52 8.36
N ILE A 20 -10.04 -12.21 8.52
CA ILE A 20 -10.65 -11.39 9.57
C ILE A 20 -11.69 -10.49 8.91
N ASP A 21 -12.93 -10.64 9.32
CA ASP A 21 -14.08 -9.95 8.77
C ASP A 21 -14.63 -8.89 9.73
N TYR A 22 -15.12 -7.77 9.20
CA TYR A 22 -15.71 -6.65 9.96
C TYR A 22 -14.80 -6.02 11.02
N LEU A 23 -13.53 -5.80 10.70
CA LEU A 23 -12.59 -5.12 11.58
C LEU A 23 -12.79 -3.59 11.53
N THR A 24 -13.10 -2.98 12.68
CA THR A 24 -13.19 -1.52 12.81
C THR A 24 -12.09 -1.00 13.73
N LEU A 25 -11.28 -0.08 13.24
CA LEU A 25 -10.19 0.57 13.97
C LEU A 25 -10.32 2.10 13.87
N SER A 26 -10.05 2.77 14.98
CA SER A 26 -9.99 4.25 15.03
C SER A 26 -8.91 4.69 16.02
N ASP A 27 -8.45 5.94 15.93
CA ASP A 27 -7.45 6.50 16.84
C ASP A 27 -7.81 6.34 18.31
N LYS A 28 -9.10 6.37 18.62
CA LYS A 28 -9.58 6.16 19.99
C LYS A 28 -9.39 4.72 20.49
N ALA A 29 -9.34 3.76 19.60
CA ALA A 29 -9.10 2.34 19.94
C ALA A 29 -7.61 2.04 20.16
N ASN A 30 -6.72 2.85 19.59
CA ASN A 30 -5.28 2.68 19.63
C ASN A 30 -4.59 3.36 20.83
N MET A 31 -5.31 3.74 21.86
CA MET A 31 -4.78 4.33 23.10
C MET A 31 -3.96 3.30 23.91
N GLY A 32 -3.09 2.59 23.27
CA GLY A 32 -2.02 1.85 23.91
C GLY A 32 -0.89 2.81 24.28
N THR A 33 -0.97 3.45 25.44
CA THR A 33 0.14 4.19 26.05
C THR A 33 1.26 3.23 26.45
N GLY A 34 1.92 2.64 25.49
CA GLY A 34 3.14 1.87 25.70
C GLY A 34 4.35 2.78 25.57
N SER A 35 4.86 3.32 26.67
CA SER A 35 6.16 3.96 26.68
C SER A 35 7.24 2.91 26.39
N SER A 36 7.62 2.71 25.15
CA SER A 36 8.85 2.03 24.81
C SER A 36 9.88 3.06 24.38
N SER A 37 10.88 3.25 25.20
CA SER A 37 12.05 4.10 25.01
C SER A 37 12.97 3.55 23.93
N ARG A 38 12.55 3.47 22.70
CA ARG A 38 13.41 3.15 21.56
C ARG A 38 13.09 4.02 20.38
N TRP A 39 13.99 4.89 20.06
CA TRP A 39 14.47 5.54 18.83
C TRP A 39 13.52 5.80 17.64
N TYR A 40 12.26 5.40 17.70
CA TYR A 40 11.27 5.73 16.69
C TYR A 40 10.37 6.83 17.24
N PRO A 41 10.03 7.83 16.45
CA PRO A 41 8.99 8.76 16.85
C PRO A 41 7.78 7.90 17.22
N GLN A 42 7.25 8.12 18.41
CA GLN A 42 5.97 7.54 18.82
C GLN A 42 4.95 8.18 17.87
N GLY A 43 4.86 7.60 16.67
CA GLY A 43 3.98 8.07 15.63
C GLY A 43 2.56 7.68 15.99
N ASP A 44 1.67 8.62 15.86
CA ASP A 44 0.24 8.38 15.89
C ASP A 44 -0.12 7.56 14.65
N GLY A 45 -0.26 6.26 14.80
CA GLY A 45 -0.60 5.34 13.72
C GLY A 45 -1.82 4.50 14.04
N THR A 46 -2.67 4.24 13.05
CA THR A 46 -3.86 3.40 13.17
C THR A 46 -3.79 2.25 12.19
N ALA A 47 -3.70 1.02 12.70
CA ALA A 47 -3.71 -0.21 11.90
C ALA A 47 -4.00 -1.44 12.78
N PHE A 48 -4.24 -2.59 12.15
CA PHE A 48 -4.40 -3.87 12.84
C PHE A 48 -3.15 -4.23 13.65
N VAL A 49 -1.96 -4.06 13.07
CA VAL A 49 -0.67 -4.14 13.75
C VAL A 49 -0.03 -2.75 13.72
N LEU A 50 0.30 -2.18 14.88
CA LEU A 50 0.92 -0.84 14.91
C LEU A 50 2.31 -0.87 14.28
N GLU A 51 3.14 -1.83 14.69
CA GLU A 51 4.52 -1.97 14.23
C GLU A 51 4.82 -3.44 13.92
N ASN A 52 5.26 -3.72 12.70
CA ASN A 52 5.69 -5.04 12.27
C ASN A 52 7.21 -5.09 12.15
N LEU A 53 7.86 -5.94 12.94
CA LEU A 53 9.29 -6.30 12.85
C LEU A 53 9.47 -7.81 12.62
N GLY A 54 8.39 -8.52 12.36
CA GLY A 54 8.35 -9.94 12.07
C GLY A 54 7.81 -10.22 10.67
N MET A 55 7.01 -11.24 10.54
CA MET A 55 6.38 -11.64 9.28
C MET A 55 4.85 -11.63 9.43
N ILE A 56 4.15 -10.97 8.51
CA ILE A 56 2.70 -11.06 8.35
C ILE A 56 2.43 -11.69 6.97
N HIS A 57 1.71 -12.81 6.95
CA HIS A 57 1.49 -13.54 5.71
C HIS A 57 0.14 -14.27 5.70
N ASP A 58 -0.32 -14.63 4.51
CA ASP A 58 -1.53 -15.44 4.31
C ASP A 58 -2.74 -14.91 5.11
N LEU A 59 -3.00 -13.60 4.99
CA LEU A 59 -4.05 -12.91 5.75
C LEU A 59 -4.94 -12.10 4.82
N CYS A 60 -6.25 -12.27 4.99
CA CYS A 60 -7.27 -11.44 4.37
C CYS A 60 -7.97 -10.62 5.46
N LEU A 61 -7.99 -9.30 5.30
CA LEU A 61 -8.78 -8.37 6.09
C LEU A 61 -9.96 -7.90 5.25
N ASP A 62 -11.16 -8.42 5.51
CA ASP A 62 -12.36 -8.10 4.74
C ASP A 62 -13.31 -7.18 5.51
N HIS A 63 -14.05 -6.33 4.78
CA HIS A 63 -14.95 -5.34 5.34
C HIS A 63 -14.32 -4.48 6.45
N VAL A 64 -13.04 -4.09 6.28
CA VAL A 64 -12.37 -3.24 7.26
C VAL A 64 -12.91 -1.80 7.22
N SER A 65 -12.91 -1.15 8.37
CA SER A 65 -13.14 0.27 8.50
C SER A 65 -12.07 0.86 9.42
N VAL A 66 -11.11 1.56 8.84
CA VAL A 66 -9.98 2.12 9.56
C VAL A 66 -9.99 3.64 9.41
N THR A 67 -9.99 4.37 10.53
CA THR A 67 -9.97 5.83 10.54
C THR A 67 -8.88 6.32 11.49
N GLY A 68 -7.99 7.16 10.99
CA GLY A 68 -6.87 7.70 11.75
C GLY A 68 -6.47 9.11 11.36
N ASP A 69 -5.59 9.73 12.15
CA ASP A 69 -5.09 11.06 11.87
C ASP A 69 -3.83 11.02 10.98
N GLN A 70 -2.82 10.24 11.38
CA GLN A 70 -1.53 10.18 10.68
C GLN A 70 -1.35 8.87 9.89
N ASN A 71 -0.37 8.09 10.24
CA ASN A 71 -0.01 6.87 9.52
C ASN A 71 -1.09 5.79 9.68
N THR A 72 -1.99 5.73 8.73
CA THR A 72 -3.19 4.89 8.79
C THR A 72 -3.17 3.85 7.68
N ALA A 73 -3.34 2.58 8.06
CA ALA A 73 -3.38 1.47 7.10
C ALA A 73 -4.21 0.31 7.65
N ALA A 74 -4.61 -0.63 6.79
CA ALA A 74 -5.36 -1.78 7.28
C ALA A 74 -4.48 -2.77 8.03
N VAL A 75 -3.31 -3.14 7.49
CA VAL A 75 -2.46 -4.20 8.06
C VAL A 75 -1.50 -3.64 9.11
N CYS A 76 -0.58 -2.76 8.74
CA CYS A 76 0.32 -2.16 9.72
C CYS A 76 0.60 -0.68 9.46
N ALA A 77 0.75 0.10 10.54
CA ALA A 77 1.10 1.52 10.42
C ALA A 77 2.58 1.68 10.08
N TYR A 78 3.43 0.88 10.70
CA TYR A 78 4.88 0.90 10.50
C TYR A 78 5.39 -0.50 10.15
N ASN A 79 6.05 -0.66 9.01
CA ASN A 79 6.61 -1.93 8.57
C ASN A 79 8.14 -1.90 8.48
N GLY A 80 8.80 -2.77 9.21
CA GLY A 80 10.23 -3.08 9.11
C GLY A 80 10.48 -4.59 9.03
N GLY A 81 9.44 -5.35 8.72
CA GLY A 81 9.47 -6.80 8.55
C GLY A 81 8.86 -7.24 7.23
N THR A 82 8.68 -8.53 7.06
CA THR A 82 8.14 -9.15 5.85
C THR A 82 6.62 -9.07 5.78
N LEU A 83 6.10 -8.78 4.58
CA LEU A 83 4.68 -8.87 4.24
C LEU A 83 4.53 -9.72 2.98
N GLU A 84 3.71 -10.78 3.04
CA GLU A 84 3.49 -11.67 1.92
C GLU A 84 2.04 -12.17 1.87
N ASN A 85 1.47 -12.25 0.66
CA ASN A 85 0.14 -12.81 0.41
C ASN A 85 -0.94 -12.22 1.32
N LEU A 86 -1.13 -10.89 1.20
CA LEU A 86 -2.10 -10.14 1.99
C LEU A 86 -3.18 -9.57 1.10
N THR A 87 -4.44 -9.65 1.53
CA THR A 87 -5.57 -9.03 0.84
C THR A 87 -6.36 -8.16 1.81
N VAL A 88 -6.71 -6.96 1.36
CA VAL A 88 -7.49 -6.00 2.14
C VAL A 88 -8.68 -5.50 1.33
N ALA A 89 -9.87 -5.48 1.95
CA ALA A 89 -11.07 -4.88 1.38
C ALA A 89 -11.84 -4.07 2.42
N GLY A 90 -12.46 -2.96 2.01
CA GLY A 90 -13.23 -2.07 2.89
C GLY A 90 -12.93 -0.60 2.68
N SER A 91 -12.68 0.14 3.77
CA SER A 91 -12.37 1.58 3.71
C SER A 91 -11.30 2.00 4.72
N ILE A 92 -10.41 2.86 4.28
CA ILE A 92 -9.34 3.43 5.08
C ILE A 92 -9.36 4.94 4.89
N GLU A 93 -9.36 5.69 5.99
CA GLU A 93 -9.44 7.15 5.99
C GLU A 93 -8.40 7.74 6.95
N ALA A 94 -7.62 8.72 6.48
CA ALA A 94 -6.66 9.45 7.28
C ALA A 94 -6.71 10.96 7.00
N LYS A 95 -6.03 11.76 7.85
CA LYS A 95 -5.75 13.14 7.52
C LYS A 95 -4.44 13.25 6.73
N ASP A 96 -3.36 12.65 7.24
CA ASP A 96 -2.04 12.84 6.63
C ASP A 96 -1.71 11.73 5.63
N PHE A 97 -1.50 10.48 6.09
CA PHE A 97 -1.03 9.36 5.27
C PHE A 97 -1.94 8.15 5.38
N ALA A 98 -2.52 7.71 4.27
CA ALA A 98 -3.35 6.52 4.21
C ALA A 98 -2.80 5.48 3.21
N ALA A 99 -2.82 4.21 3.59
CA ALA A 99 -2.46 3.12 2.69
C ALA A 99 -3.35 1.89 2.85
N GLY A 100 -3.51 1.13 1.77
CA GLY A 100 -4.24 -0.14 1.82
C GLY A 100 -3.58 -1.15 2.75
N ILE A 101 -2.25 -1.32 2.65
CA ILE A 101 -1.52 -2.36 3.36
C ILE A 101 -0.71 -1.78 4.52
N PHE A 102 0.28 -0.93 4.27
CA PHE A 102 1.07 -0.31 5.34
C PHE A 102 1.36 1.17 5.07
N ALA A 103 1.33 1.99 6.13
CA ALA A 103 1.45 3.43 5.94
C ALA A 103 2.90 3.89 5.76
N THR A 104 3.82 3.38 6.57
CA THR A 104 5.23 3.83 6.60
C THR A 104 6.19 2.66 6.73
N SER A 105 7.29 2.72 5.98
CA SER A 105 8.41 1.78 6.12
C SER A 105 9.33 2.18 7.27
N LEU A 106 9.82 1.19 7.99
CA LEU A 106 10.95 1.28 8.91
C LEU A 106 12.18 0.67 8.23
N PRO A 107 13.41 0.95 8.72
CA PRO A 107 14.59 0.26 8.23
C PRO A 107 14.42 -1.25 8.32
N MET A 108 14.51 -1.91 7.18
CA MET A 108 14.43 -3.37 7.09
C MET A 108 15.81 -3.97 7.45
N LYS A 109 15.81 -5.17 7.99
CA LYS A 109 17.05 -5.82 8.41
C LYS A 109 17.90 -6.27 7.26
N GLU A 110 17.25 -6.77 6.22
CA GLU A 110 17.88 -7.22 5.00
C GLU A 110 17.57 -6.20 3.90
N GLU A 111 18.60 -5.66 3.26
CA GLU A 111 18.46 -4.59 2.27
C GLU A 111 17.69 -5.02 1.01
N ASP A 112 17.51 -6.31 0.79
CA ASP A 112 16.87 -6.89 -0.39
C ASP A 112 15.61 -7.70 -0.07
N GLU A 113 14.97 -7.46 1.08
CA GLU A 113 13.73 -8.15 1.41
C GLU A 113 12.58 -7.69 0.51
N THR A 114 11.94 -8.64 -0.14
CA THR A 114 10.82 -8.39 -1.06
C THR A 114 9.51 -8.50 -0.32
N LEU A 115 8.67 -7.46 -0.44
CA LEU A 115 7.29 -7.48 0.00
C LEU A 115 6.42 -7.88 -1.20
N SER A 116 5.67 -8.98 -1.11
CA SER A 116 5.07 -9.56 -2.30
C SER A 116 3.59 -9.97 -2.14
N LYS A 117 2.89 -10.02 -3.28
CA LYS A 117 1.49 -10.46 -3.35
C LYS A 117 0.56 -9.68 -2.41
N LEU A 118 0.73 -8.37 -2.40
CA LEU A 118 -0.07 -7.46 -1.58
C LEU A 118 -1.22 -6.91 -2.42
N VAL A 119 -2.46 -7.18 -2.01
CA VAL A 119 -3.66 -6.83 -2.77
C VAL A 119 -4.53 -5.87 -1.98
N ASN A 120 -4.81 -4.70 -2.55
CA ASN A 120 -5.76 -3.74 -1.99
C ASN A 120 -7.03 -3.64 -2.84
N HIS A 121 -8.16 -3.94 -2.23
CA HIS A 121 -9.51 -3.69 -2.75
C HIS A 121 -10.24 -2.58 -1.96
N ALA A 122 -9.63 -2.10 -0.87
CA ALA A 122 -10.25 -1.08 -0.05
C ALA A 122 -10.19 0.30 -0.71
N LYS A 123 -11.23 1.11 -0.50
CA LYS A 123 -11.14 2.55 -0.77
C LYS A 123 -10.18 3.18 0.24
N VAL A 124 -9.20 3.94 -0.24
CA VAL A 124 -8.24 4.66 0.59
C VAL A 124 -8.39 6.15 0.37
N THR A 125 -8.61 6.90 1.44
CA THR A 125 -8.85 8.35 1.38
C THR A 125 -7.93 9.07 2.37
N ALA A 126 -7.33 10.19 1.96
CA ALA A 126 -6.59 11.07 2.86
C ALA A 126 -6.75 12.55 2.45
N ASP A 127 -6.64 13.46 3.42
CA ASP A 127 -6.51 14.89 3.10
C ASP A 127 -5.12 15.17 2.48
N GLY A 128 -4.08 14.49 2.96
CA GLY A 128 -2.70 14.60 2.48
C GLY A 128 -2.36 13.61 1.38
N THR A 129 -1.82 12.45 1.74
CA THR A 129 -1.24 11.48 0.80
C THR A 129 -1.89 10.11 0.95
N ALA A 130 -2.27 9.48 -0.17
CA ALA A 130 -2.82 8.14 -0.15
C ALA A 130 -2.20 7.22 -1.23
N ALA A 131 -2.08 5.93 -0.90
CA ALA A 131 -1.66 4.91 -1.84
C ALA A 131 -2.34 3.56 -1.62
N GLY A 132 -2.37 2.73 -2.67
CA GLY A 132 -2.98 1.40 -2.58
C GLY A 132 -2.20 0.45 -1.67
N ILE A 133 -0.88 0.48 -1.69
CA ILE A 133 -0.03 -0.46 -0.93
C ILE A 133 0.75 0.24 0.18
N VAL A 134 1.59 1.24 -0.14
CA VAL A 134 2.38 1.98 0.86
C VAL A 134 2.33 3.48 0.62
N ALA A 135 1.97 4.26 1.66
CA ALA A 135 1.83 5.70 1.52
C ALA A 135 3.16 6.45 1.66
N GLN A 136 4.05 6.05 2.56
CA GLN A 136 5.29 6.76 2.79
C GLN A 136 6.44 5.82 3.13
N THR A 137 7.61 6.07 2.54
CA THR A 137 8.87 5.46 2.99
C THR A 137 10.05 6.33 2.60
N LYS A 138 11.09 6.30 3.43
CA LYS A 138 12.42 6.82 3.11
C LYS A 138 13.44 5.70 2.95
N GLU A 139 13.04 4.49 3.30
CA GLU A 139 13.86 3.30 3.21
C GLU A 139 13.68 2.62 1.85
N LYS A 140 14.67 1.87 1.41
CA LYS A 140 14.57 1.04 0.22
C LYS A 140 13.42 0.05 0.38
N VAL A 141 12.56 -0.02 -0.61
CA VAL A 141 11.45 -0.98 -0.68
C VAL A 141 11.43 -1.67 -2.02
N LEU A 142 11.30 -3.00 -1.99
CA LEU A 142 11.08 -3.84 -3.16
C LEU A 142 9.67 -4.42 -3.07
N LEU A 143 8.80 -4.03 -3.99
CA LEU A 143 7.42 -4.53 -4.11
C LEU A 143 7.30 -5.41 -5.34
N GLU A 144 6.75 -6.61 -5.17
CA GLU A 144 6.57 -7.59 -6.23
C GLU A 144 5.15 -8.15 -6.23
N ASP A 145 4.55 -8.30 -7.43
CA ASP A 145 3.21 -8.86 -7.60
C ASP A 145 2.13 -8.15 -6.75
N CYS A 146 2.23 -6.82 -6.62
CA CYS A 146 1.27 -6.05 -5.84
C CYS A 146 0.15 -5.51 -6.72
N VAL A 147 -1.10 -5.54 -6.23
CA VAL A 147 -2.28 -5.14 -7.01
C VAL A 147 -3.14 -4.17 -6.23
N ASN A 148 -3.54 -3.09 -6.87
CA ASN A 148 -4.57 -2.19 -6.36
C ASN A 148 -5.80 -2.18 -7.28
N THR A 149 -6.95 -2.44 -6.70
CA THR A 149 -8.27 -2.27 -7.35
C THR A 149 -9.20 -1.36 -6.55
N GLY A 150 -8.73 -0.87 -5.40
CA GLY A 150 -9.46 0.07 -4.57
C GLY A 150 -9.24 1.51 -5.04
N VAL A 151 -10.29 2.32 -5.02
CA VAL A 151 -10.21 3.76 -5.34
C VAL A 151 -9.30 4.47 -4.35
N ILE A 152 -8.36 5.28 -4.84
CA ILE A 152 -7.47 6.10 -4.03
C ILE A 152 -7.82 7.57 -4.23
N GLU A 153 -8.03 8.31 -3.15
CA GLU A 153 -8.45 9.71 -3.17
C GLU A 153 -7.68 10.54 -2.13
N ALA A 154 -6.88 11.52 -2.58
CA ALA A 154 -6.07 12.37 -1.71
C ALA A 154 -5.58 13.63 -2.42
N ALA A 155 -4.82 14.52 -1.73
CA ALA A 155 -4.10 15.61 -2.39
C ALA A 155 -3.00 15.05 -3.31
N VAL A 156 -2.19 14.11 -2.79
CA VAL A 156 -1.25 13.31 -3.58
C VAL A 156 -1.68 11.85 -3.54
N ALA A 157 -1.94 11.25 -4.69
CA ALA A 157 -2.50 9.91 -4.77
C ALA A 157 -1.75 9.01 -5.75
N ALA A 158 -1.45 7.76 -5.35
CA ALA A 158 -0.84 6.76 -6.22
C ALA A 158 -1.49 5.38 -6.08
N GLY A 159 -1.53 4.64 -7.20
CA GLY A 159 -2.13 3.31 -7.23
C GLY A 159 -1.40 2.30 -6.35
N ILE A 160 -0.07 2.33 -6.34
CA ILE A 160 0.75 1.42 -5.54
C ILE A 160 1.45 2.17 -4.41
N THR A 161 2.23 3.22 -4.70
CA THR A 161 2.98 3.91 -3.65
C THR A 161 3.26 5.37 -3.96
N THR A 162 3.18 6.21 -2.92
CA THR A 162 3.67 7.60 -2.92
C THR A 162 5.04 7.73 -2.24
N ALA A 163 5.74 6.62 -2.09
CA ALA A 163 7.02 6.56 -1.40
C ALA A 163 8.11 7.43 -2.06
N GLU A 164 8.74 8.28 -1.28
CA GLU A 164 9.88 9.11 -1.69
C GLU A 164 11.20 8.50 -1.17
N CYS A 165 11.59 7.35 -1.71
CA CYS A 165 12.86 6.72 -1.34
C CYS A 165 13.79 6.57 -2.54
N GLU A 166 15.09 6.62 -2.29
CA GLU A 166 16.07 6.21 -3.27
C GLU A 166 15.99 4.69 -3.48
N ASN A 167 16.13 4.24 -4.71
CA ASN A 167 16.12 2.82 -5.09
C ASN A 167 14.79 2.07 -4.79
N LEU A 168 13.66 2.71 -4.95
CA LEU A 168 12.37 2.02 -5.01
C LEU A 168 12.33 1.09 -6.23
N VAL A 169 11.98 -0.18 -6.01
CA VAL A 169 11.85 -1.17 -7.07
C VAL A 169 10.44 -1.75 -7.05
N LEU A 170 9.76 -1.67 -8.18
CA LEU A 170 8.42 -2.21 -8.38
C LEU A 170 8.45 -3.20 -9.54
N MET A 171 8.12 -4.46 -9.26
CA MET A 171 8.06 -5.53 -10.27
C MET A 171 6.65 -6.11 -10.35
N ARG A 172 6.09 -6.18 -11.55
CA ARG A 172 4.75 -6.73 -11.81
C ARG A 172 3.66 -6.12 -10.92
N CYS A 173 3.81 -4.83 -10.58
CA CYS A 173 2.82 -4.11 -9.80
C CYS A 173 1.74 -3.53 -10.71
N GLN A 174 0.48 -3.63 -10.28
CA GLN A 174 -0.66 -3.32 -11.13
C GLN A 174 -1.68 -2.45 -10.39
N ASN A 175 -2.13 -1.38 -11.04
CA ASN A 175 -3.25 -0.59 -10.56
C ASN A 175 -4.35 -0.54 -11.59
N TYR A 176 -5.54 -0.99 -11.23
CA TYR A 176 -6.73 -1.01 -12.06
C TYR A 176 -7.84 -0.06 -11.59
N ALA A 177 -7.60 0.64 -10.48
CA ALA A 177 -8.59 1.55 -9.91
C ALA A 177 -8.35 3.00 -10.31
N PRO A 178 -9.39 3.83 -10.28
CA PRO A 178 -9.27 5.27 -10.39
C PRO A 178 -8.41 5.84 -9.26
N ILE A 179 -7.49 6.76 -9.63
CA ILE A 179 -6.68 7.53 -8.71
C ILE A 179 -7.11 8.98 -8.84
N ILE A 180 -7.66 9.53 -7.77
CA ILE A 180 -8.28 10.86 -7.73
C ILE A 180 -7.43 11.77 -6.84
N SER A 181 -6.95 12.88 -7.40
CA SER A 181 -6.18 13.88 -6.66
C SER A 181 -6.88 15.23 -6.67
N SER A 182 -6.93 15.90 -5.51
CA SER A 182 -7.39 17.29 -5.41
C SER A 182 -6.38 18.28 -5.97
N ASP A 183 -5.09 17.97 -5.95
CA ASP A 183 -3.98 18.85 -6.33
C ASP A 183 -3.44 18.55 -7.74
N ASN A 184 -4.11 17.67 -8.50
CA ASN A 184 -3.67 17.12 -9.80
C ASN A 184 -2.37 16.28 -9.72
N GLU A 185 -2.06 15.75 -8.55
CA GLU A 185 -0.93 14.84 -8.32
C GLU A 185 -1.43 13.39 -8.19
N SER A 186 -1.97 12.84 -9.28
CA SER A 186 -2.41 11.45 -9.35
C SER A 186 -1.49 10.62 -10.24
N TYR A 187 -1.06 9.48 -9.71
CA TYR A 187 -0.10 8.59 -10.33
C TYR A 187 -0.66 7.17 -10.40
N GLY A 188 -0.67 6.58 -11.59
CA GLY A 188 -1.20 5.22 -11.77
C GLY A 188 -0.46 4.18 -10.94
N ILE A 189 0.85 4.30 -10.79
CA ILE A 189 1.69 3.39 -9.99
C ILE A 189 2.36 4.13 -8.84
N THR A 190 3.24 5.11 -9.12
CA THR A 190 4.03 5.77 -8.08
C THR A 190 4.28 7.25 -8.39
N SER A 191 4.35 8.07 -7.35
CA SER A 191 4.82 9.45 -7.43
C SER A 191 6.35 9.58 -7.44
N ASN A 192 7.08 8.49 -7.18
CA ASN A 192 8.53 8.52 -7.07
C ASN A 192 9.20 8.61 -8.45
N LEU A 193 9.96 9.68 -8.67
CA LEU A 193 10.65 9.97 -9.93
C LEU A 193 11.88 9.09 -10.18
N THR A 194 12.39 8.43 -9.16
CA THR A 194 13.60 7.60 -9.23
C THR A 194 13.32 6.11 -9.10
N ALA A 195 12.05 5.72 -9.20
CA ALA A 195 11.65 4.32 -9.10
C ALA A 195 12.12 3.51 -10.32
N ASN A 196 12.52 2.28 -10.07
CA ASN A 196 12.77 1.28 -11.11
C ASN A 196 11.51 0.42 -11.28
N LEU A 197 10.93 0.43 -12.46
CA LEU A 197 9.65 -0.20 -12.77
C LEU A 197 9.85 -1.29 -13.82
N THR A 198 9.41 -2.52 -13.53
CA THR A 198 9.43 -3.63 -14.49
C THR A 198 8.08 -4.31 -14.55
N ASP A 199 7.56 -4.52 -15.76
CA ASP A 199 6.29 -5.22 -16.02
C ASP A 199 5.08 -4.62 -15.25
N CYS A 200 5.07 -3.31 -15.03
CA CYS A 200 4.01 -2.65 -14.26
C CYS A 200 2.86 -2.16 -15.16
N VAL A 201 1.64 -2.15 -14.60
CA VAL A 201 0.44 -1.66 -15.29
C VAL A 201 -0.22 -0.57 -14.45
N GLY A 202 -0.37 0.62 -15.01
CA GLY A 202 -0.97 1.76 -14.32
C GLY A 202 -2.18 2.34 -15.05
N VAL A 203 -3.24 2.65 -14.30
CA VAL A 203 -4.40 3.42 -14.77
C VAL A 203 -4.49 4.70 -13.96
N SER A 204 -4.69 5.84 -14.60
CA SER A 204 -4.89 7.12 -13.93
C SER A 204 -5.90 7.97 -14.68
N GLU A 205 -6.71 8.75 -13.98
CA GLU A 205 -7.61 9.74 -14.59
C GLU A 205 -6.87 11.01 -15.05
N ASN A 206 -5.66 11.24 -14.56
CA ASN A 206 -4.86 12.44 -14.81
C ASN A 206 -3.52 12.13 -15.49
N VAL A 207 -2.67 13.13 -15.56
CA VAL A 207 -1.51 13.27 -16.44
C VAL A 207 -0.41 12.22 -16.27
N TYR A 208 -0.33 11.52 -15.13
CA TYR A 208 0.78 10.64 -14.82
C TYR A 208 0.34 9.17 -14.67
N PRO A 209 0.23 8.42 -15.76
CA PRO A 209 -0.31 7.06 -15.69
C PRO A 209 0.58 6.04 -14.97
N ILE A 210 1.88 6.27 -14.87
CA ILE A 210 2.79 5.40 -14.13
C ILE A 210 3.52 6.21 -13.05
N ALA A 211 4.41 7.09 -13.47
CA ALA A 211 5.15 8.04 -12.64
C ALA A 211 5.40 9.29 -13.46
N ALA A 212 5.68 10.40 -12.79
CA ALA A 212 5.90 11.68 -13.47
C ALA A 212 7.10 11.62 -14.44
N ASP A 213 8.14 10.87 -14.09
CA ASP A 213 9.38 10.77 -14.90
C ASP A 213 10.20 9.55 -14.44
N ALA A 214 9.69 8.34 -14.65
CA ALA A 214 10.40 7.13 -14.25
C ALA A 214 11.74 7.02 -14.97
N ASN A 215 12.84 6.98 -14.21
CA ASN A 215 14.19 6.91 -14.77
C ASN A 215 14.46 5.63 -15.54
N GLU A 216 13.88 4.52 -15.09
CA GLU A 216 13.99 3.22 -15.76
C GLU A 216 12.65 2.49 -15.69
N SER A 217 11.93 2.43 -16.80
CA SER A 217 10.74 1.59 -16.92
C SER A 217 10.93 0.59 -18.03
N GLU A 218 10.77 -0.70 -17.72
CA GLU A 218 10.84 -1.80 -18.67
C GLU A 218 9.49 -2.52 -18.75
N ASN A 219 8.99 -2.70 -19.98
CA ASN A 219 7.72 -3.38 -20.29
C ASN A 219 6.48 -2.85 -19.55
N CYS A 220 6.47 -1.58 -19.17
CA CYS A 220 5.35 -1.01 -18.44
C CYS A 220 4.23 -0.57 -19.39
N LEU A 221 2.98 -0.86 -19.01
CA LEU A 221 1.78 -0.44 -19.70
C LEU A 221 1.03 0.60 -18.88
N TYR A 222 0.47 1.60 -19.55
CA TYR A 222 -0.29 2.62 -18.88
C TYR A 222 -1.50 3.06 -19.71
N PHE A 223 -2.57 3.36 -19.00
CA PHE A 223 -3.83 3.80 -19.58
C PHE A 223 -4.27 5.11 -18.92
N ILE A 224 -4.62 6.09 -19.72
CA ILE A 224 -5.23 7.33 -19.23
C ILE A 224 -6.74 7.15 -19.37
N SER A 225 -7.46 7.12 -18.26
CA SER A 225 -8.92 7.09 -18.28
C SER A 225 -9.44 8.51 -18.53
N GLY A 226 -9.38 8.96 -19.78
CA GLY A 226 -9.97 10.22 -20.24
C GLY A 226 -11.40 10.03 -20.73
N GLY A 227 -12.34 9.75 -19.84
CA GLY A 227 -13.77 9.82 -20.14
C GLY A 227 -14.39 8.65 -20.92
N GLU A 228 -13.64 7.71 -21.44
CA GLU A 228 -14.15 6.45 -21.97
C GLU A 228 -13.83 5.35 -20.96
N LYS A 229 -14.87 4.63 -20.51
CA LYS A 229 -14.68 3.40 -19.73
C LYS A 229 -13.74 2.50 -20.50
N LEU A 230 -12.62 2.10 -19.87
CA LEU A 230 -11.92 0.88 -20.30
C LEU A 230 -12.99 -0.21 -20.39
N GLU A 231 -13.23 -0.72 -21.58
CA GLU A 231 -14.21 -1.80 -21.75
C GLU A 231 -13.78 -2.98 -20.86
N ASP A 232 -14.72 -3.58 -20.17
CA ASP A 232 -14.49 -4.74 -19.29
C ASP A 232 -13.72 -5.89 -19.99
N ALA A 233 -13.75 -5.93 -21.32
CA ALA A 233 -12.98 -6.85 -22.16
C ALA A 233 -11.45 -6.65 -22.09
N LEU A 234 -10.97 -5.41 -21.94
CA LEU A 234 -9.52 -5.13 -21.86
C LEU A 234 -8.96 -5.50 -20.48
N LEU A 235 -9.78 -5.40 -19.43
CA LEU A 235 -9.41 -5.85 -18.08
C LEU A 235 -9.34 -7.39 -18.00
N ALA A 236 -10.23 -8.10 -18.71
CA ALA A 236 -10.22 -9.56 -18.77
C ALA A 236 -8.96 -10.11 -19.48
N ASP A 237 -8.54 -9.47 -20.58
CA ASP A 237 -7.34 -9.89 -21.33
C ASP A 237 -6.03 -9.62 -20.59
N ILE A 238 -6.02 -8.67 -19.64
CA ILE A 238 -4.84 -8.36 -18.83
C ILE A 238 -4.75 -9.26 -17.59
N CYS A 239 -5.88 -9.75 -17.07
CA CYS A 239 -5.93 -10.66 -15.92
C CYS A 239 -5.60 -12.13 -16.25
N ASP A 240 -5.45 -12.48 -17.53
CA ASP A 240 -5.11 -13.83 -17.99
C ASP A 240 -3.61 -14.04 -18.30
N ILE A 241 -2.72 -13.12 -17.84
CA ILE A 241 -1.27 -13.23 -18.00
C ILE A 241 -0.62 -13.77 -16.74
#